data_1f063a93a9ea8041d6b8c967d714a494
#
_entry.id   1f063a93a9ea8041d6b8c967d714a494
#
_cell.length_a   1.000
_cell.length_b   1.000
_cell.length_c   1.000
_cell.angle_alpha   90.00
_cell.angle_beta   90.00
_cell.angle_gamma   90.00
#
_symmetry.space_group_name_H-M   'P 1'
#
loop_
_entity.id
_entity.type
_entity.pdbx_description
1 polymer ?
#
loop_
_entity_poly.entity_id
_entity_poly.type
_entity_poly.pdbx_seq_one_letter_code
_entity_poly.pdbx_strand_id
1 'polypeptide(L)'
;MYKIQDKRGPFSSHTIEVYNNFFSSEIHKKIWELMLEPKWSICPGRSFWHINFLEKEDYFSKYLFEIICTKLKGRREDKASFKCGRIYANGQTAGQSGRPHVDDSQYTFLYFPNPEWQPSWGGNLIFLNREGPEGYPNFTPEQWKWQYEYHKKDEISKIVTYRPNRAVLFPGNAVHYAEAPHNHFNGLRTSVAFKLLNPE
;
A
#
# COMPACT_ATOMS: atom_id res chain seq x y z
N MET A 1 -29.24 -6.16 20.88
CA MET A 1 -28.73 -6.58 19.56
C MET A 1 -28.72 -5.33 18.66
N TYR A 2 -27.61 -4.56 18.68
CA TYR A 2 -27.49 -3.34 17.88
C TYR A 2 -27.16 -3.76 16.45
N LYS A 3 -28.09 -3.55 15.50
CA LYS A 3 -27.79 -3.57 14.07
C LYS A 3 -26.92 -2.33 13.79
N ILE A 4 -25.63 -2.54 13.59
CA ILE A 4 -24.79 -1.56 12.95
C ILE A 4 -25.33 -1.45 11.53
N GLN A 5 -26.06 -0.38 11.21
CA GLN A 5 -26.32 -0.01 9.83
C GLN A 5 -24.98 0.32 9.20
N ASP A 6 -24.53 -0.58 8.33
CA ASP A 6 -23.41 -0.38 7.44
C ASP A 6 -23.77 0.80 6.53
N LYS A 7 -23.42 2.02 6.96
CA LYS A 7 -23.44 3.19 6.09
C LYS A 7 -22.27 3.01 5.13
N ARG A 8 -22.53 2.26 4.07
CA ARG A 8 -21.64 2.12 2.94
C ARG A 8 -21.42 3.52 2.39
N GLY A 9 -20.27 4.11 2.76
CA GLY A 9 -19.79 5.31 2.12
C GLY A 9 -19.55 5.06 0.62
N PRO A 10 -19.13 6.06 -0.15
CA PRO A 10 -18.96 6.00 -1.61
C PRO A 10 -18.06 4.86 -2.11
N PHE A 11 -17.32 4.18 -1.24
CA PHE A 11 -16.50 2.99 -1.54
C PHE A 11 -17.27 1.68 -1.82
N SER A 12 -18.58 1.71 -2.00
CA SER A 12 -19.37 0.49 -2.28
C SER A 12 -18.95 -0.24 -3.57
N SER A 13 -18.24 0.40 -4.47
CA SER A 13 -17.72 -0.19 -5.71
C SER A 13 -16.23 -0.59 -5.63
N HIS A 14 -15.52 -0.27 -4.56
CA HIS A 14 -14.06 -0.44 -4.48
C HIS A 14 -13.70 -1.34 -3.31
N THR A 15 -13.53 -2.62 -3.59
CA THR A 15 -13.16 -3.60 -2.56
C THR A 15 -11.69 -3.47 -2.20
N ILE A 16 -11.40 -3.11 -0.94
CA ILE A 16 -10.06 -3.27 -0.37
C ILE A 16 -9.90 -4.73 -0.01
N GLU A 17 -9.04 -5.42 -0.75
CA GLU A 17 -8.80 -6.85 -0.62
C GLU A 17 -7.57 -7.10 0.23
N VAL A 18 -7.67 -8.01 1.19
CA VAL A 18 -6.58 -8.37 2.12
C VAL A 18 -6.25 -9.84 1.95
N TYR A 19 -5.00 -10.13 1.70
CA TYR A 19 -4.48 -11.48 1.50
C TYR A 19 -3.44 -11.80 2.56
N ASN A 20 -3.67 -12.84 3.36
CA ASN A 20 -2.69 -13.34 4.32
C ASN A 20 -1.84 -14.44 3.66
N ASN A 21 -0.58 -14.57 4.09
CA ASN A 21 0.36 -15.56 3.57
C ASN A 21 0.40 -15.55 2.02
N PHE A 22 0.59 -14.35 1.46
CA PHE A 22 0.45 -14.15 0.02
C PHE A 22 1.53 -14.88 -0.78
N PHE A 23 2.78 -14.75 -0.39
CA PHE A 23 3.89 -15.49 -1.00
C PHE A 23 4.22 -16.77 -0.21
N SER A 24 4.99 -17.68 -0.82
CA SER A 24 5.59 -18.79 -0.08
C SER A 24 6.59 -18.28 0.97
N SER A 25 6.92 -19.11 1.94
CA SER A 25 7.91 -18.76 2.98
C SER A 25 9.26 -18.38 2.41
N GLU A 26 9.71 -19.06 1.34
CA GLU A 26 10.97 -18.81 0.66
C GLU A 26 10.98 -17.44 -0.03
N ILE A 27 9.89 -17.12 -0.74
CA ILE A 27 9.76 -15.81 -1.42
C ILE A 27 9.66 -14.70 -0.38
N HIS A 28 8.87 -14.88 0.68
CA HIS A 28 8.76 -13.91 1.77
C HIS A 28 10.12 -13.64 2.41
N LYS A 29 10.87 -14.69 2.75
CA LYS A 29 12.22 -14.58 3.28
C LYS A 29 13.15 -13.83 2.33
N LYS A 30 13.12 -14.17 1.03
CA LYS A 30 13.95 -13.51 0.01
C LYS A 30 13.63 -12.01 -0.11
N ILE A 31 12.34 -11.63 -0.11
CA ILE A 31 11.95 -10.22 -0.13
C ILE A 31 12.48 -9.49 1.11
N TRP A 32 12.37 -10.11 2.29
CA TRP A 32 12.89 -9.53 3.53
C TRP A 32 14.41 -9.32 3.47
N GLU A 33 15.17 -10.31 3.00
CA GLU A 33 16.62 -10.19 2.83
C GLU A 33 17.01 -9.01 1.92
N LEU A 34 16.25 -8.79 0.84
CA LEU A 34 16.44 -7.62 -0.05
C LEU A 34 16.11 -6.29 0.63
N MET A 35 15.18 -6.29 1.60
CA MET A 35 14.87 -5.08 2.39
C MET A 35 15.96 -4.77 3.45
N LEU A 36 16.84 -5.69 3.76
CA LEU A 36 18.00 -5.48 4.65
C LEU A 36 19.22 -4.89 3.93
N GLU A 37 19.21 -4.85 2.60
CA GLU A 37 20.32 -4.25 1.85
C GLU A 37 20.41 -2.73 2.09
N PRO A 38 21.63 -2.14 2.05
CA PRO A 38 21.83 -0.72 2.33
C PRO A 38 21.44 0.20 1.16
N LYS A 39 20.22 0.04 0.67
CA LYS A 39 19.64 0.81 -0.45
C LYS A 39 18.68 1.92 -0.01
N TRP A 40 18.46 2.04 1.29
CA TRP A 40 17.51 3.00 1.83
C TRP A 40 18.01 4.43 1.77
N SER A 41 17.18 5.35 1.33
CA SER A 41 17.43 6.79 1.33
C SER A 41 16.24 7.55 1.91
N ILE A 42 16.49 8.72 2.52
CA ILE A 42 15.41 9.64 2.90
C ILE A 42 14.98 10.43 1.67
N CYS A 43 13.68 10.43 1.40
CA CYS A 43 13.12 11.28 0.35
C CYS A 43 13.07 12.74 0.81
N PRO A 44 13.67 13.69 0.08
CA PRO A 44 13.51 15.10 0.38
C PRO A 44 12.02 15.49 0.46
N GLY A 45 11.63 16.16 1.55
CA GLY A 45 10.25 16.58 1.80
C GLY A 45 9.30 15.47 2.31
N ARG A 46 9.80 14.25 2.53
CA ARG A 46 9.07 13.16 3.18
C ARG A 46 9.77 12.75 4.47
N SER A 47 9.02 12.27 5.44
CA SER A 47 9.55 11.91 6.76
C SER A 47 9.83 10.41 6.92
N PHE A 48 9.99 9.68 5.83
CA PHE A 48 10.23 8.23 5.87
C PHE A 48 11.28 7.80 4.85
N TRP A 49 11.81 6.59 5.05
CA TRP A 49 12.81 5.98 4.19
C TRP A 49 12.18 5.31 2.99
N HIS A 50 12.91 5.24 1.86
CA HIS A 50 12.47 4.48 0.72
C HIS A 50 13.61 3.89 -0.13
N ILE A 51 13.27 2.84 -0.85
CA ILE A 51 14.04 2.29 -1.96
C ILE A 51 13.21 2.55 -3.22
N ASN A 52 13.76 3.31 -4.16
CA ASN A 52 13.12 3.61 -5.45
C ASN A 52 13.59 2.66 -6.54
N PHE A 53 12.82 2.62 -7.63
CA PHE A 53 13.18 1.97 -8.89
C PHE A 53 13.36 0.46 -8.78
N LEU A 54 12.63 -0.22 -7.87
CA LEU A 54 12.61 -1.69 -7.81
C LEU A 54 12.02 -2.31 -9.09
N GLU A 55 11.27 -1.54 -9.89
CA GLU A 55 10.82 -1.97 -11.21
C GLU A 55 11.95 -2.21 -12.20
N LYS A 56 13.15 -1.73 -11.95
CA LYS A 56 14.36 -2.01 -12.75
C LYS A 56 15.02 -3.36 -12.38
N GLU A 57 14.62 -3.96 -11.28
CA GLU A 57 15.10 -5.25 -10.83
C GLU A 57 14.15 -6.36 -11.33
N ASP A 58 14.67 -7.28 -12.14
CA ASP A 58 13.89 -8.38 -12.75
C ASP A 58 13.17 -9.25 -11.71
N TYR A 59 13.73 -9.37 -10.52
CA TYR A 59 13.09 -10.10 -9.44
C TYR A 59 11.75 -9.49 -9.05
N PHE A 60 11.64 -8.15 -8.99
CA PHE A 60 10.41 -7.45 -8.66
C PHE A 60 9.49 -7.29 -9.86
N SER A 61 10.02 -6.80 -10.98
CA SER A 61 9.21 -6.38 -12.13
C SER A 61 8.76 -7.52 -13.05
N LYS A 62 9.46 -8.66 -13.00
CA LYS A 62 9.09 -9.87 -13.77
C LYS A 62 8.61 -10.96 -12.82
N TYR A 63 9.52 -11.53 -12.00
CA TYR A 63 9.21 -12.73 -11.22
C TYR A 63 8.08 -12.52 -10.19
N LEU A 64 8.21 -11.53 -9.28
CA LEU A 64 7.16 -11.27 -8.29
C LEU A 64 5.89 -10.73 -8.93
N PHE A 65 6.02 -9.87 -9.93
CA PHE A 65 4.88 -9.30 -10.64
C PHE A 65 4.05 -10.37 -11.35
N GLU A 66 4.66 -11.34 -12.00
CA GLU A 66 3.97 -12.47 -12.62
C GLU A 66 3.19 -13.32 -11.59
N ILE A 67 3.81 -13.60 -10.43
CA ILE A 67 3.13 -14.31 -9.33
C ILE A 67 1.92 -13.51 -8.83
N ILE A 68 2.07 -12.19 -8.64
CA ILE A 68 0.99 -11.30 -8.22
C ILE A 68 -0.16 -11.37 -9.22
N CYS A 69 0.12 -11.15 -10.51
CA CYS A 69 -0.89 -11.17 -11.56
C CYS A 69 -1.60 -12.53 -11.64
N THR A 70 -0.86 -13.63 -11.58
CA THR A 70 -1.42 -14.99 -11.63
C THR A 70 -2.37 -15.24 -10.46
N LYS A 71 -1.97 -14.86 -9.24
CA LYS A 71 -2.82 -15.05 -8.06
C LYS A 71 -4.05 -14.13 -8.03
N LEU A 72 -3.93 -12.93 -8.56
CA LEU A 72 -5.05 -12.00 -8.67
C LEU A 72 -6.03 -12.41 -9.76
N LYS A 73 -5.55 -12.92 -10.91
CA LYS A 73 -6.35 -13.38 -12.04
C LYS A 73 -7.34 -14.49 -11.65
N GLY A 74 -6.90 -15.45 -10.84
CA GLY A 74 -7.75 -16.54 -10.36
C GLY A 74 -8.87 -16.12 -9.41
N ARG A 75 -8.96 -14.84 -9.03
CA ARG A 75 -9.94 -14.33 -8.05
C ARG A 75 -10.85 -13.22 -8.58
N ARG A 76 -10.52 -12.63 -9.73
CA ARG A 76 -11.30 -11.52 -10.34
C ARG A 76 -11.24 -11.60 -11.86
N GLU A 77 -12.39 -11.73 -12.50
CA GLU A 77 -12.51 -11.85 -13.96
C GLU A 77 -12.00 -10.62 -14.72
N ASP A 78 -12.07 -9.44 -14.11
CA ASP A 78 -11.67 -8.15 -14.70
C ASP A 78 -10.16 -7.85 -14.64
N LYS A 79 -9.35 -8.72 -14.01
CA LYS A 79 -7.92 -8.48 -13.77
C LYS A 79 -7.01 -9.30 -14.67
N ALA A 80 -7.44 -9.57 -15.87
CA ALA A 80 -6.75 -10.47 -16.78
C ALA A 80 -5.33 -10.03 -17.15
N SER A 81 -5.01 -8.74 -17.11
CA SER A 81 -3.66 -8.25 -17.46
C SER A 81 -3.40 -6.86 -16.89
N PHE A 82 -2.62 -6.79 -15.81
CA PHE A 82 -2.03 -5.54 -15.39
C PHE A 82 -0.70 -5.30 -16.12
N LYS A 83 -0.38 -4.04 -16.38
CA LYS A 83 1.00 -3.62 -16.66
C LYS A 83 1.68 -3.25 -15.35
N CYS A 84 2.95 -3.61 -15.24
CA CYS A 84 3.78 -3.21 -14.12
C CYS A 84 4.11 -1.72 -14.28
N GLY A 85 3.66 -0.94 -13.33
CA GLY A 85 4.06 0.44 -13.20
C GLY A 85 5.31 0.57 -12.32
N ARG A 86 5.32 1.58 -11.49
CA ARG A 86 6.40 1.84 -10.53
C ARG A 86 6.38 0.84 -9.38
N ILE A 87 7.55 0.36 -8.97
CA ILE A 87 7.72 -0.48 -7.77
C ILE A 87 8.72 0.21 -6.82
N TYR A 88 8.35 0.30 -5.55
CA TYR A 88 9.22 0.91 -4.53
C TYR A 88 8.92 0.33 -3.15
N ALA A 89 9.87 0.48 -2.23
CA ALA A 89 9.66 0.16 -0.83
C ALA A 89 9.65 1.42 0.04
N ASN A 90 8.81 1.42 1.06
CA ASN A 90 8.78 2.43 2.11
C ASN A 90 9.22 1.81 3.43
N GLY A 91 10.03 2.58 4.20
CA GLY A 91 10.49 2.24 5.53
C GLY A 91 10.11 3.34 6.52
N GLN A 92 9.53 2.99 7.64
CA GLN A 92 9.08 3.92 8.67
C GLN A 92 9.60 3.51 10.04
N THR A 93 10.14 4.45 10.77
CA THR A 93 10.39 4.35 12.22
C THR A 93 9.30 5.08 13.00
N ALA A 94 9.35 5.02 14.32
CA ALA A 94 8.40 5.71 15.18
C ALA A 94 8.29 7.21 14.82
N GLY A 95 7.06 7.73 14.80
CA GLY A 95 6.77 9.13 14.46
C GLY A 95 6.73 9.45 12.95
N GLN A 96 7.05 8.49 12.07
CA GLN A 96 7.09 8.70 10.62
C GLN A 96 5.80 8.25 9.92
N SER A 97 4.63 8.67 10.41
CA SER A 97 3.36 8.40 9.72
C SER A 97 3.29 9.07 8.36
N GLY A 98 2.72 8.36 7.39
CA GLY A 98 2.36 8.95 6.11
C GLY A 98 1.24 9.98 6.26
N ARG A 99 1.11 10.87 5.29
CA ARG A 99 -0.06 11.75 5.18
C ARG A 99 -1.14 11.06 4.35
N PRO A 100 -2.44 11.35 4.59
CA PRO A 100 -3.50 10.90 3.71
C PRO A 100 -3.24 11.31 2.27
N HIS A 101 -3.32 10.34 1.35
CA HIS A 101 -3.06 10.57 -0.07
C HIS A 101 -3.77 9.51 -0.93
N VAL A 102 -3.83 9.77 -2.22
CA VAL A 102 -4.16 8.81 -3.27
C VAL A 102 -2.90 8.42 -4.02
N ASP A 103 -2.96 7.30 -4.69
CA ASP A 103 -1.86 6.79 -5.49
C ASP A 103 -1.98 7.19 -6.97
N ASP A 104 -0.90 7.08 -7.72
CA ASP A 104 -0.79 7.43 -9.14
C ASP A 104 -0.93 6.19 -10.06
N SER A 105 -1.78 5.25 -9.69
CA SER A 105 -2.03 4.00 -10.44
C SER A 105 -3.49 3.58 -10.33
N GLN A 106 -4.01 2.77 -11.24
CA GLN A 106 -5.38 2.28 -11.14
C GLN A 106 -5.59 1.43 -9.88
N TYR A 107 -4.59 0.60 -9.55
CA TYR A 107 -4.56 -0.15 -8.31
C TYR A 107 -3.17 -0.12 -7.69
N THR A 108 -3.13 -0.25 -6.37
CA THR A 108 -1.90 -0.50 -5.62
C THR A 108 -1.98 -1.88 -4.97
N PHE A 109 -0.97 -2.70 -5.22
CA PHE A 109 -0.72 -3.90 -4.46
C PHE A 109 0.39 -3.59 -3.45
N LEU A 110 0.03 -3.56 -2.16
CA LEU A 110 0.94 -3.25 -1.07
C LEU A 110 1.25 -4.51 -0.28
N TYR A 111 2.53 -4.82 -0.11
CA TYR A 111 3.01 -6.01 0.56
C TYR A 111 3.80 -5.67 1.83
N PHE A 112 3.65 -6.48 2.90
CA PHE A 112 4.32 -6.31 4.19
C PHE A 112 5.40 -7.37 4.40
N PRO A 113 6.68 -7.04 4.20
CA PRO A 113 7.78 -8.01 4.17
C PRO A 113 8.43 -8.32 5.53
N ASN A 114 8.20 -7.55 6.60
CA ASN A 114 8.81 -7.86 7.89
C ASN A 114 8.46 -9.29 8.32
N PRO A 115 9.44 -10.09 8.80
CA PRO A 115 9.21 -11.51 9.12
C PRO A 115 8.42 -11.71 10.39
N GLU A 116 8.44 -10.72 11.29
CA GLU A 116 7.73 -10.72 12.58
C GLU A 116 7.03 -9.38 12.77
N TRP A 117 5.88 -9.43 13.43
CA TRP A 117 5.14 -8.24 13.82
C TRP A 117 4.20 -8.50 14.97
N GLN A 118 4.23 -7.64 15.98
CA GLN A 118 3.28 -7.69 17.10
C GLN A 118 2.20 -6.63 16.92
N PRO A 119 0.93 -6.94 17.22
CA PRO A 119 -0.17 -5.96 17.10
C PRO A 119 0.07 -4.66 17.87
N SER A 120 0.77 -4.73 19.01
CA SER A 120 1.13 -3.57 19.82
C SER A 120 2.14 -2.64 19.18
N TRP A 121 2.81 -3.03 18.09
CA TRP A 121 3.74 -2.17 17.38
C TRP A 121 3.06 -1.17 16.43
N GLY A 122 1.74 -1.28 16.21
CA GLY A 122 1.01 -0.39 15.28
C GLY A 122 1.39 -0.61 13.83
N GLY A 123 1.67 0.47 13.10
CA GLY A 123 2.15 0.37 11.71
C GLY A 123 1.07 -0.04 10.70
N ASN A 124 -0.18 0.22 10.99
CA ASN A 124 -1.34 -0.18 10.19
C ASN A 124 -1.45 0.61 8.88
N LEU A 125 -2.19 0.09 7.92
CA LEU A 125 -2.65 0.83 6.76
C LEU A 125 -4.07 1.32 7.02
N ILE A 126 -4.25 2.64 6.98
CA ILE A 126 -5.51 3.31 7.31
C ILE A 126 -6.14 3.85 6.02
N PHE A 127 -7.42 3.57 5.83
CA PHE A 127 -8.23 4.12 4.74
C PHE A 127 -9.27 5.09 5.31
N LEU A 128 -9.48 6.19 4.59
CA LEU A 128 -10.47 7.20 4.94
C LEU A 128 -11.76 7.03 4.12
N ASN A 129 -12.86 7.61 4.59
CA ASN A 129 -14.18 7.53 3.98
C ASN A 129 -14.38 8.50 2.81
N ARG A 130 -13.31 8.95 2.17
CA ARG A 130 -13.38 9.84 1.00
C ARG A 130 -12.61 9.26 -0.18
N GLU A 131 -13.02 9.64 -1.36
CA GLU A 131 -12.33 9.34 -2.61
C GLU A 131 -11.41 10.49 -3.02
N GLY A 132 -10.40 10.16 -3.79
CA GLY A 132 -9.58 11.16 -4.46
C GLY A 132 -10.37 11.96 -5.50
N PRO A 133 -9.85 13.11 -5.95
CA PRO A 133 -10.50 13.92 -6.95
C PRO A 133 -10.65 13.18 -8.28
N GLU A 134 -11.65 13.55 -9.06
CA GLU A 134 -11.81 13.06 -10.43
C GLU A 134 -10.60 13.40 -11.30
N GLY A 135 -10.38 12.63 -12.37
CA GLY A 135 -9.28 12.85 -13.31
C GLY A 135 -8.01 12.03 -13.06
N TYR A 136 -8.08 11.15 -12.07
CA TYR A 136 -7.02 10.20 -11.78
C TYR A 136 -6.69 9.31 -13.02
N PRO A 137 -5.38 9.05 -13.36
CA PRO A 137 -4.17 9.44 -12.63
C PRO A 137 -3.56 10.80 -13.06
N ASN A 138 -4.16 11.53 -13.97
CA ASN A 138 -3.64 12.76 -14.57
C ASN A 138 -4.09 13.98 -13.76
N PHE A 139 -3.60 14.11 -12.53
CA PHE A 139 -3.96 15.23 -11.67
C PHE A 139 -3.31 16.55 -12.07
N THR A 140 -4.09 17.63 -12.04
CA THR A 140 -3.56 18.99 -12.08
C THR A 140 -2.77 19.31 -10.79
N PRO A 141 -1.90 20.34 -10.78
CA PRO A 141 -1.23 20.78 -9.57
C PRO A 141 -2.17 21.09 -8.40
N GLU A 142 -3.37 21.62 -8.70
CA GLU A 142 -4.40 21.92 -7.71
C GLU A 142 -4.99 20.63 -7.10
N GLN A 143 -5.27 19.63 -7.93
CA GLN A 143 -5.74 18.33 -7.49
C GLN A 143 -4.70 17.60 -6.64
N TRP A 144 -3.39 17.76 -6.94
CA TRP A 144 -2.32 17.26 -6.07
C TRP A 144 -2.28 17.97 -4.72
N LYS A 145 -2.57 19.27 -4.65
CA LYS A 145 -2.66 20.01 -3.38
C LYS A 145 -3.80 19.51 -2.50
N TRP A 146 -4.93 19.16 -3.11
CA TRP A 146 -6.10 18.66 -2.40
C TRP A 146 -5.81 17.54 -1.40
N GLN A 147 -4.93 16.62 -1.71
CA GLN A 147 -4.62 15.51 -0.81
C GLN A 147 -3.91 15.95 0.48
N TYR A 148 -3.28 17.12 0.49
CA TYR A 148 -2.58 17.67 1.66
C TYR A 148 -3.44 18.63 2.47
N GLU A 149 -4.64 18.97 2.01
CA GLU A 149 -5.57 19.82 2.74
C GLU A 149 -6.21 19.05 3.89
N TYR A 150 -6.49 19.77 4.97
CA TYR A 150 -7.22 19.21 6.11
C TYR A 150 -8.70 19.11 5.79
N HIS A 151 -9.25 17.92 5.80
CA HIS A 151 -10.66 17.66 5.57
C HIS A 151 -11.36 17.34 6.90
N LYS A 152 -12.14 18.29 7.41
CA LYS A 152 -12.84 18.19 8.73
C LYS A 152 -13.78 16.99 8.88
N LYS A 153 -14.18 16.37 7.76
CA LYS A 153 -15.11 15.23 7.72
C LYS A 153 -14.41 13.89 7.46
N ASP A 154 -13.10 13.87 7.49
CA ASP A 154 -12.37 12.61 7.33
C ASP A 154 -12.65 11.70 8.52
N GLU A 155 -13.14 10.51 8.23
CA GLU A 155 -13.35 9.42 9.17
C GLU A 155 -12.60 8.19 8.67
N ILE A 156 -12.14 7.37 9.61
CA ILE A 156 -11.53 6.08 9.26
C ILE A 156 -12.63 5.14 8.77
N SER A 157 -12.50 4.68 7.53
CA SER A 157 -13.41 3.70 6.94
C SER A 157 -12.93 2.26 7.13
N LYS A 158 -11.60 2.04 7.10
CA LYS A 158 -11.00 0.72 7.28
C LYS A 158 -9.59 0.81 7.84
N ILE A 159 -9.27 -0.12 8.72
CA ILE A 159 -7.91 -0.35 9.21
C ILE A 159 -7.47 -1.74 8.75
N VAL A 160 -6.35 -1.81 8.05
CA VAL A 160 -5.67 -3.06 7.74
C VAL A 160 -4.44 -3.16 8.62
N THR A 161 -4.49 -4.06 9.61
CA THR A 161 -3.38 -4.26 10.54
C THR A 161 -2.16 -4.80 9.82
N TYR A 162 -1.00 -4.31 10.21
CA TYR A 162 0.26 -4.88 9.73
C TYR A 162 0.38 -6.34 10.16
N ARG A 163 0.76 -7.21 9.23
CA ARG A 163 1.03 -8.62 9.51
C ARG A 163 2.07 -9.12 8.50
N PRO A 164 3.05 -9.93 8.94
CA PRO A 164 4.01 -10.57 8.04
C PRO A 164 3.33 -11.29 6.89
N ASN A 165 3.92 -11.19 5.69
CA ASN A 165 3.44 -11.85 4.48
C ASN A 165 1.97 -11.54 4.13
N ARG A 166 1.48 -10.37 4.54
CA ARG A 166 0.17 -9.86 4.13
C ARG A 166 0.32 -8.96 2.92
N ALA A 167 -0.61 -9.09 1.98
CA ALA A 167 -0.77 -8.15 0.88
C ALA A 167 -2.13 -7.47 0.94
N VAL A 168 -2.20 -6.24 0.44
CA VAL A 168 -3.43 -5.46 0.32
C VAL A 168 -3.54 -4.93 -1.10
N LEU A 169 -4.65 -5.23 -1.77
CA LEU A 169 -4.96 -4.68 -3.08
C LEU A 169 -6.09 -3.65 -2.93
N PHE A 170 -5.88 -2.45 -3.45
CA PHE A 170 -6.86 -1.38 -3.37
C PHE A 170 -6.77 -0.43 -4.57
N PRO A 171 -7.88 0.26 -4.93
CA PRO A 171 -7.89 1.27 -5.98
C PRO A 171 -6.98 2.43 -5.66
N GLY A 172 -6.29 2.96 -6.66
CA GLY A 172 -5.37 4.08 -6.46
C GLY A 172 -6.03 5.36 -5.93
N ASN A 173 -7.30 5.60 -6.25
CA ASN A 173 -8.06 6.74 -5.75
C ASN A 173 -8.59 6.59 -4.29
N ALA A 174 -8.41 5.43 -3.67
CA ALA A 174 -8.74 5.25 -2.25
C ALA A 174 -7.79 6.08 -1.37
N VAL A 175 -8.32 7.03 -0.62
CA VAL A 175 -7.50 7.85 0.28
C VAL A 175 -7.03 7.02 1.44
N HIS A 176 -5.72 6.95 1.60
CA HIS A 176 -5.08 6.12 2.61
C HIS A 176 -3.77 6.72 3.14
N TYR A 177 -3.31 6.18 4.25
CA TYR A 177 -1.97 6.46 4.77
C TYR A 177 -1.44 5.28 5.59
N ALA A 178 -0.12 5.20 5.69
CA ALA A 178 0.55 4.27 6.58
C ALA A 178 0.76 4.92 7.95
N GLU A 179 0.27 4.29 9.00
CA GLU A 179 0.59 4.64 10.37
C GLU A 179 2.05 4.29 10.67
N ALA A 180 2.74 5.15 11.42
CA ALA A 180 4.07 4.83 11.94
C ALA A 180 3.99 3.70 12.98
N PRO A 181 5.05 2.92 13.15
CA PRO A 181 5.12 2.05 14.31
C PRO A 181 5.21 2.86 15.61
N HIS A 182 4.80 2.24 16.71
CA HIS A 182 4.86 2.83 18.04
C HIS A 182 6.31 2.91 18.55
N ASN A 183 6.56 3.81 19.51
CA ASN A 183 7.90 4.13 20.02
C ASN A 183 8.69 2.94 20.61
N HIS A 184 8.03 1.88 21.03
CA HIS A 184 8.67 0.70 21.56
C HIS A 184 9.07 -0.33 20.48
N PHE A 185 8.82 -0.04 19.19
CA PHE A 185 9.34 -0.83 18.09
C PHE A 185 10.69 -0.28 17.64
N ASN A 186 11.74 -1.05 17.83
CA ASN A 186 13.14 -0.67 17.55
C ASN A 186 13.60 -1.19 16.18
N GLY A 187 12.80 -1.00 15.13
CA GLY A 187 13.10 -1.48 13.80
C GLY A 187 12.55 -0.60 12.70
N LEU A 188 12.68 -1.06 11.49
CA LEU A 188 12.10 -0.44 10.32
C LEU A 188 10.82 -1.19 9.91
N ARG A 189 9.68 -0.52 9.97
CA ARG A 189 8.44 -1.01 9.35
C ARG A 189 8.55 -0.84 7.86
N THR A 190 8.54 -1.92 7.12
CA THR A 190 8.71 -1.88 5.67
C THR A 190 7.42 -2.25 4.93
N SER A 191 7.25 -1.73 3.74
CA SER A 191 6.23 -2.15 2.79
C SER A 191 6.74 -2.02 1.38
N VAL A 192 6.34 -2.93 0.49
CA VAL A 192 6.66 -2.88 -0.95
C VAL A 192 5.38 -2.60 -1.72
N ALA A 193 5.38 -1.53 -2.51
CA ALA A 193 4.25 -1.11 -3.32
C ALA A 193 4.50 -1.43 -4.79
N PHE A 194 3.57 -2.14 -5.39
CA PHE A 194 3.48 -2.37 -6.83
C PHE A 194 2.33 -1.53 -7.38
N LYS A 195 2.64 -0.59 -8.25
CA LYS A 195 1.66 0.21 -8.95
C LYS A 195 1.18 -0.55 -10.18
N LEU A 196 -0.09 -0.92 -10.17
CA LEU A 196 -0.71 -1.73 -11.21
C LEU A 196 -1.49 -0.81 -12.16
N LEU A 197 -1.17 -0.91 -13.45
CA LEU A 197 -1.80 -0.15 -14.51
C LEU A 197 -2.69 -1.07 -15.35
N ASN A 198 -3.82 -0.56 -15.83
CA ASN A 198 -4.62 -1.29 -16.81
C ASN A 198 -3.83 -1.42 -18.11
N PRO A 199 -4.00 -2.51 -18.88
CA PRO A 199 -3.52 -2.56 -20.23
C PRO A 199 -4.20 -1.45 -21.06
N GLU A 200 -3.47 -0.89 -22.00
CA GLU A 200 -4.02 0.00 -23.02
C GLU A 200 -4.93 -0.76 -23.97
#